data_b95233032dde22c45afef74295a731ef
#
_entry.id   b95233032dde22c45afef74295a731ef
#
_cell.length_a   1.000
_cell.length_b   1.000
_cell.length_c   1.000
_cell.angle_alpha   90.00
_cell.angle_beta   90.00
_cell.angle_gamma   90.00
#
_symmetry.space_group_name_H-M   'P 1'
#
loop_
_entity.id
_entity.type
_entity.pdbx_description
1 polymer ?
#
loop_
_entity_poly.entity_id
_entity_poly.type
_entity_poly.pdbx_seq_one_letter_code
_entity_poly.pdbx_strand_id
1 'polypeptide(L)'
;MTAGSMIRVKSRDGFEFDAYRVAAQGARKGGVIVIQEIFGLSDHIKEMTERFGAAGYEAIAPSMYDRAAPGFIVQPPDVAAGMAKGRELAMGNGQDNAMNDVGGVFDVLSKSGKVFIT
;
A
#
# COMPACT_ATOMS: atom_id res chain seq x y z
N MET A 1 -7.40 16.73 -6.39
CA MET A 1 -7.30 15.25 -6.40
C MET A 1 -8.25 14.68 -5.36
N THR A 2 -8.76 13.50 -5.58
CA THR A 2 -9.64 12.84 -4.63
C THR A 2 -8.83 12.31 -3.45
N ALA A 3 -9.24 12.63 -2.24
CA ALA A 3 -8.62 12.07 -1.04
C ALA A 3 -9.00 10.60 -0.91
N GLY A 4 -8.11 9.82 -0.29
CA GLY A 4 -8.36 8.42 -0.04
C GLY A 4 -8.85 8.16 1.38
N SER A 5 -9.02 6.89 1.68
CA SER A 5 -9.37 6.43 3.02
C SER A 5 -8.60 5.16 3.36
N MET A 6 -8.38 4.94 4.64
CA MET A 6 -7.80 3.68 5.12
C MET A 6 -8.85 2.60 5.09
N ILE A 7 -8.46 1.44 4.61
CA ILE A 7 -9.30 0.23 4.56
C ILE A 7 -8.54 -0.95 5.17
N ARG A 8 -9.26 -2.00 5.51
CA ARG A 8 -8.66 -3.29 5.92
C ARG A 8 -8.68 -4.23 4.73
N VAL A 9 -7.55 -4.91 4.53
CA VAL A 9 -7.41 -5.90 3.45
C VAL A 9 -6.98 -7.22 4.09
N LYS A 10 -7.53 -8.32 3.59
CA LYS A 10 -7.12 -9.65 4.01
C LYS A 10 -6.08 -10.19 3.05
N SER A 11 -4.92 -10.55 3.58
CA SER A 11 -3.87 -11.24 2.86
C SER A 11 -4.34 -12.64 2.44
N ARG A 12 -3.67 -13.24 1.47
CA ARG A 12 -4.00 -14.60 1.03
C ARG A 12 -3.80 -15.65 2.10
N ASP A 13 -2.95 -15.37 3.10
CA ASP A 13 -2.78 -16.27 4.25
C ASP A 13 -3.73 -15.97 5.42
N GLY A 14 -4.64 -15.00 5.25
CA GLY A 14 -5.64 -14.65 6.25
C GLY A 14 -5.27 -13.50 7.18
N PHE A 15 -4.03 -13.02 7.14
CA PHE A 15 -3.61 -11.85 7.92
C PHE A 15 -4.32 -10.59 7.43
N GLU A 16 -4.81 -9.75 8.34
CA GLU A 16 -5.45 -8.48 7.98
C GLU A 16 -4.51 -7.31 8.23
N PHE A 17 -4.48 -6.39 7.29
CA PHE A 17 -3.60 -5.23 7.35
C PHE A 17 -4.31 -3.99 6.83
N ASP A 18 -3.74 -2.82 7.13
CA ASP A 18 -4.26 -1.55 6.65
C ASP A 18 -3.74 -1.24 5.26
N ALA A 19 -4.55 -0.54 4.49
CA ALA A 19 -4.17 -0.05 3.17
C ALA A 19 -4.85 1.29 2.91
N TYR A 20 -4.22 2.13 2.10
CA TYR A 20 -4.79 3.40 1.68
C TYR A 20 -5.43 3.23 0.31
N ARG A 21 -6.73 3.50 0.20
CA ARG A 21 -7.48 3.33 -1.04
C ARG A 21 -7.98 4.67 -1.55
N VAL A 22 -7.83 4.88 -2.87
CA VAL A 22 -8.37 6.03 -3.58
C VAL A 22 -9.25 5.53 -4.71
N ALA A 23 -10.49 6.02 -4.77
CA ALA A 23 -11.41 5.66 -5.84
C ALA A 23 -10.98 6.29 -7.15
N ALA A 24 -11.28 5.64 -8.27
CA ALA A 24 -11.04 6.20 -9.59
C ALA A 24 -11.92 7.42 -9.82
N GLN A 25 -11.30 8.50 -10.29
CA GLN A 25 -12.04 9.67 -10.73
C GLN A 25 -12.60 9.42 -12.13
N GLY A 26 -13.91 9.54 -12.28
CA GLY A 26 -14.57 9.24 -13.55
C GLY A 26 -14.69 7.74 -13.82
N ALA A 27 -14.77 7.36 -15.08
CA ALA A 27 -14.84 5.96 -15.48
C ALA A 27 -13.54 5.24 -15.13
N ARG A 28 -13.65 4.10 -14.45
CA ARG A 28 -12.51 3.33 -13.97
C ARG A 28 -11.72 2.74 -15.14
N LYS A 29 -10.44 3.08 -15.22
CA LYS A 29 -9.53 2.56 -16.26
C LYS A 29 -8.86 1.25 -15.87
N GLY A 30 -8.82 0.94 -14.58
CA GLY A 30 -8.17 -0.25 -14.04
C GLY A 30 -7.84 -0.07 -12.57
N GLY A 31 -7.17 -1.04 -11.99
CA GLY A 31 -6.67 -0.97 -10.62
C GLY A 31 -5.15 -0.80 -10.60
N VAL A 32 -4.63 -0.11 -9.60
CA VAL A 32 -3.19 0.06 -9.40
C VAL A 32 -2.85 -0.29 -7.96
N ILE A 33 -1.87 -1.15 -7.78
CA ILE A 33 -1.27 -1.42 -6.47
C ILE A 33 -0.02 -0.55 -6.36
N VAL A 34 -0.01 0.35 -5.38
CA VAL A 34 1.12 1.26 -5.14
C VAL A 34 1.94 0.69 -3.99
N ILE A 35 3.16 0.24 -4.29
CA ILE A 35 4.03 -0.38 -3.31
C ILE A 35 4.86 0.69 -2.60
N GLN A 36 4.87 0.63 -1.26
CA GLN A 36 5.63 1.55 -0.43
C GLN A 36 7.14 1.35 -0.60
N GLU A 37 7.89 2.38 -0.20
CA GLU A 37 9.33 2.29 -0.01
C GLU A 37 9.63 1.87 1.44
N ILE A 38 10.91 1.85 1.83
CA ILE A 38 11.31 1.47 3.19
C ILE A 38 10.73 2.40 4.26
N PHE A 39 10.24 3.57 3.86
CA PHE A 39 9.68 4.57 4.76
C PHE A 39 8.28 4.22 5.27
N GLY A 40 7.68 3.13 4.80
CA GLY A 40 6.32 2.75 5.14
C GLY A 40 5.28 3.43 4.25
N LEU A 41 4.04 3.42 4.70
CA LEU A 41 2.92 4.07 4.00
C LEU A 41 2.94 5.57 4.31
N SER A 42 3.93 6.25 3.74
CA SER A 42 4.21 7.66 3.98
C SER A 42 3.23 8.58 3.26
N ASP A 43 3.27 9.86 3.60
CA ASP A 43 2.47 10.88 2.91
C ASP A 43 2.81 10.93 1.42
N HIS A 44 4.09 10.71 1.06
CA HIS A 44 4.51 10.64 -0.35
C HIS A 44 3.79 9.51 -1.09
N ILE A 45 3.73 8.32 -0.49
CA ILE A 45 3.04 7.16 -1.10
C ILE A 45 1.54 7.42 -1.20
N LYS A 46 0.95 8.04 -0.18
CA LYS A 46 -0.48 8.42 -0.21
C LYS A 46 -0.76 9.41 -1.34
N GLU A 47 0.12 10.41 -1.52
CA GLU A 47 0.01 11.37 -2.61
C GLU A 47 0.10 10.69 -3.97
N MET A 48 1.05 9.76 -4.14
CA MET A 48 1.17 8.97 -5.37
C MET A 48 -0.11 8.19 -5.65
N THR A 49 -0.69 7.58 -4.61
CA THR A 49 -1.94 6.84 -4.73
C THR A 49 -3.09 7.75 -5.17
N GLU A 50 -3.15 8.96 -4.63
CA GLU A 50 -4.15 9.96 -5.00
C GLU A 50 -3.99 10.42 -6.45
N ARG A 51 -2.75 10.52 -6.93
CA ARG A 51 -2.48 10.87 -8.33
C ARG A 51 -3.00 9.79 -9.29
N PHE A 52 -2.85 8.52 -8.94
CA PHE A 52 -3.43 7.44 -9.74
C PHE A 52 -4.95 7.52 -9.76
N GLY A 53 -5.57 7.80 -8.60
CA GLY A 53 -7.02 8.02 -8.52
C GLY A 53 -7.47 9.15 -9.43
N ALA A 54 -6.78 10.29 -9.40
CA ALA A 54 -7.07 11.44 -10.26
C ALA A 54 -6.92 11.11 -11.75
N ALA A 55 -6.04 10.16 -12.09
CA ALA A 55 -5.83 9.71 -13.47
C ALA A 55 -6.87 8.68 -13.93
N GLY A 56 -7.80 8.27 -13.07
CA GLY A 56 -8.88 7.36 -13.43
C GLY A 56 -8.69 5.91 -13.01
N TYR A 57 -7.76 5.63 -12.09
CA TYR A 57 -7.51 4.29 -11.59
C TYR A 57 -7.99 4.14 -10.15
N GLU A 58 -8.56 3.00 -9.83
CA GLU A 58 -8.75 2.64 -8.43
C GLU A 58 -7.40 2.19 -7.87
N ALA A 59 -6.86 2.92 -6.88
CA ALA A 59 -5.51 2.69 -6.39
C ALA A 59 -5.53 2.29 -4.92
N ILE A 60 -4.71 1.29 -4.58
CA ILE A 60 -4.57 0.83 -3.20
C ILE A 60 -3.09 0.71 -2.88
N ALA A 61 -2.68 1.32 -1.76
CA ALA A 61 -1.32 1.23 -1.24
C ALA A 61 -1.34 0.44 0.07
N PRO A 62 -0.84 -0.80 0.09
CA PRO A 62 -0.83 -1.60 1.32
C PRO A 62 0.24 -1.13 2.30
N SER A 63 -0.07 -1.23 3.60
CA SER A 63 0.88 -1.02 4.68
C SER A 63 1.66 -2.32 4.89
N MET A 64 2.85 -2.41 4.27
CA MET A 64 3.57 -3.67 4.09
C MET A 64 4.26 -4.19 5.35
N TYR A 65 4.38 -3.36 6.39
CA TYR A 65 5.06 -3.76 7.64
C TYR A 65 4.10 -4.10 8.77
N ASP A 66 2.79 -4.14 8.51
CA ASP A 66 1.79 -4.32 9.56
C ASP A 66 1.93 -5.62 10.35
N ARG A 67 2.55 -6.65 9.77
CA ARG A 67 2.78 -7.92 10.47
C ARG A 67 3.68 -7.75 11.70
N ALA A 68 4.65 -6.83 11.63
CA ALA A 68 5.61 -6.61 12.70
C ALA A 68 5.44 -5.25 13.39
N ALA A 69 5.03 -4.22 12.65
CA ALA A 69 4.94 -2.85 13.14
C ALA A 69 3.75 -2.13 12.47
N PRO A 70 2.52 -2.38 12.93
CA PRO A 70 1.35 -1.75 12.33
C PRO A 70 1.47 -0.23 12.28
N GLY A 71 1.22 0.34 11.10
CA GLY A 71 1.23 1.80 10.92
C GLY A 71 2.61 2.43 10.91
N PHE A 72 3.68 1.64 10.77
CA PHE A 72 5.05 2.18 10.78
C PHE A 72 5.27 3.15 9.63
N ILE A 73 5.77 4.34 9.96
CA ILE A 73 6.16 5.39 9.02
C ILE A 73 7.43 6.05 9.52
N VAL A 74 8.36 6.33 8.60
CA VAL A 74 9.55 7.12 8.93
C VAL A 74 9.18 8.61 8.88
N GLN A 75 9.42 9.31 9.99
CA GLN A 75 9.10 10.73 10.11
C GLN A 75 10.26 11.53 10.70
N PRO A 76 10.43 12.82 10.31
CA PRO A 76 11.36 13.71 10.99
C PRO A 76 11.01 13.86 12.49
N PRO A 77 11.99 14.12 13.38
CA PRO A 77 13.39 14.38 13.03
C PRO A 77 14.28 13.12 12.91
N ASP A 78 13.77 11.94 13.30
CA ASP A 78 14.60 10.74 13.43
C ASP A 78 14.63 9.92 12.14
N VAL A 79 14.90 10.56 11.00
CA VAL A 79 14.88 9.89 9.69
C VAL A 79 15.91 8.77 9.60
N ALA A 80 17.12 9.00 10.09
CA ALA A 80 18.19 7.98 10.00
C ALA A 80 17.83 6.71 10.80
N ALA A 81 17.34 6.88 12.04
CA ALA A 81 16.90 5.76 12.87
C ALA A 81 15.68 5.07 12.27
N GLY A 82 14.75 5.86 11.72
CA GLY A 82 13.56 5.35 11.05
C GLY A 82 13.92 4.53 9.82
N MET A 83 14.87 4.98 9.01
CA MET A 83 15.34 4.24 7.83
C MET A 83 15.99 2.92 8.22
N ALA A 84 16.80 2.91 9.29
CA ALA A 84 17.41 1.68 9.77
C ALA A 84 16.34 0.67 10.21
N LYS A 85 15.33 1.14 10.93
CA LYS A 85 14.20 0.29 11.34
C LYS A 85 13.38 -0.18 10.13
N GLY A 86 13.18 0.68 9.14
CA GLY A 86 12.48 0.32 7.90
C GLY A 86 13.19 -0.79 7.14
N ARG A 87 14.53 -0.72 7.04
CA ARG A 87 15.31 -1.81 6.42
C ARG A 87 15.17 -3.11 7.19
N GLU A 88 15.25 -3.05 8.52
CA GLU A 88 15.07 -4.22 9.38
C GLU A 88 13.70 -4.86 9.15
N LEU A 89 12.64 -4.05 9.11
CA LEU A 89 11.28 -4.53 8.87
C LEU A 89 11.14 -5.13 7.48
N ALA A 90 11.70 -4.49 6.46
CA ALA A 90 11.64 -5.00 5.09
C ALA A 90 12.32 -6.36 4.96
N MET A 91 13.49 -6.51 5.57
CA MET A 91 14.25 -7.76 5.54
C MET A 91 13.56 -8.85 6.36
N GLY A 92 12.98 -8.49 7.51
CA GLY A 92 12.31 -9.42 8.39
C GLY A 92 10.95 -9.90 7.88
N ASN A 93 10.28 -9.10 7.07
CA ASN A 93 8.95 -9.46 6.55
C ASN A 93 9.00 -10.69 5.63
N GLY A 94 10.03 -10.77 4.81
CA GLY A 94 10.19 -11.87 3.87
C GLY A 94 9.32 -11.74 2.62
N GLN A 95 9.76 -12.43 1.58
CA GLN A 95 9.11 -12.36 0.27
C GLN A 95 7.71 -13.00 0.28
N ASP A 96 7.55 -14.12 0.97
CA ASP A 96 6.27 -14.83 1.00
C ASP A 96 5.17 -14.00 1.65
N ASN A 97 5.48 -13.33 2.77
CA ASN A 97 4.53 -12.45 3.44
C ASN A 97 4.15 -11.27 2.54
N ALA A 98 5.14 -10.64 1.91
CA ALA A 98 4.91 -9.53 1.01
C ALA A 98 4.02 -9.95 -0.17
N MET A 99 4.29 -11.10 -0.78
CA MET A 99 3.51 -11.59 -1.91
C MET A 99 2.08 -11.95 -1.50
N ASN A 100 1.88 -12.51 -0.32
CA ASN A 100 0.54 -12.80 0.19
C ASN A 100 -0.25 -11.51 0.42
N ASP A 101 0.39 -10.47 0.97
CA ASP A 101 -0.26 -9.19 1.20
C ASP A 101 -0.64 -8.49 -0.12
N VAL A 102 0.29 -8.44 -1.06
CA VAL A 102 0.04 -7.88 -2.41
C VAL A 102 -1.05 -8.69 -3.11
N GLY A 103 -1.02 -10.02 -2.96
CA GLY A 103 -2.05 -10.90 -3.50
C GLY A 103 -3.44 -10.59 -2.97
N GLY A 104 -3.56 -10.25 -1.68
CA GLY A 104 -4.82 -9.82 -1.09
C GLY A 104 -5.35 -8.53 -1.73
N VAL A 105 -4.47 -7.56 -1.96
CA VAL A 105 -4.84 -6.32 -2.65
C VAL A 105 -5.24 -6.60 -4.10
N PHE A 106 -4.48 -7.45 -4.78
CA PHE A 106 -4.81 -7.88 -6.15
C PHE A 106 -6.21 -8.49 -6.22
N ASP A 107 -6.55 -9.36 -5.26
CA ASP A 107 -7.85 -10.01 -5.23
C ASP A 107 -9.00 -9.00 -5.10
N VAL A 108 -8.79 -7.94 -4.34
CA VAL A 108 -9.78 -6.85 -4.21
C VAL A 108 -9.94 -6.10 -5.53
N LEU A 109 -8.83 -5.66 -6.13
CA LEU A 109 -8.85 -4.82 -7.32
C LEU A 109 -9.25 -5.58 -8.58
N SER A 110 -8.88 -6.85 -8.70
CA SER A 110 -9.10 -7.64 -9.91
C SER A 110 -10.57 -8.01 -10.12
N LYS A 111 -11.42 -7.86 -9.11
CA LYS A 111 -12.87 -8.07 -9.24
C LYS A 111 -13.49 -7.17 -10.31
N SER A 112 -12.88 -6.04 -10.61
CA SER A 112 -13.40 -5.04 -11.55
C SER A 112 -12.47 -4.83 -12.76
N GLY A 113 -11.58 -5.77 -13.07
CA GLY A 113 -10.78 -5.73 -14.29
C GLY A 113 -9.28 -5.75 -14.06
N LYS A 114 -8.54 -5.12 -14.97
CA LYS A 114 -7.08 -5.13 -14.99
C LYS A 114 -6.47 -4.48 -13.76
N VAL A 115 -5.33 -5.02 -13.32
CA VAL A 115 -4.56 -4.51 -12.18
C VAL A 115 -3.10 -4.31 -12.61
N PHE A 116 -2.56 -3.16 -12.28
CA PHE A 116 -1.14 -2.82 -12.49
C PHE A 116 -0.46 -2.68 -11.14
N ILE A 117 0.84 -2.99 -11.11
CA ILE A 117 1.67 -2.84 -9.90
C ILE A 117 2.79 -1.86 -10.21
N THR A 118 3.01 -0.91 -9.30
CA THR A 118 4.10 0.06 -9.45
C THR A 118 5.10 0.01 -8.31
#